data_922888054bd26fe94dd8c5797af840e5
#
_entry.id   922888054bd26fe94dd8c5797af840e5
#
_cell.length_a   1.000
_cell.length_b   1.000
_cell.length_c   1.000
_cell.angle_alpha   90.00
_cell.angle_beta   90.00
_cell.angle_gamma   90.00
#
_symmetry.space_group_name_H-M   'P 1'
#
loop_
_entity.id
_entity.type
_entity.pdbx_description
1 polymer ?
#
loop_
_entity_poly.entity_id
_entity_poly.type
_entity_poly.pdbx_seq_one_letter_code
_entity_poly.pdbx_strand_id
1 'polypeptide(L)'
;RFYALPQAPQQFKQLLMTSGFDRYFQIAPCFRDEDARGDRSPGEFYQLDMEMAFASQEDVFAVCEDVLPPIFAKFGTYDIASQPPFRRIKYLDALEIYGSDKPDLRIDLTATNVSSLFEGSSFEVLADKTVKAVAISNCALTRKQIDKLLTDCEVQAGAKGYWFKMDENGELAGGVAKFVQGRKDELTERLGLTPNTLVVIAAGASATKLTGVLIKTFGANVEGHMDKERYEFCWIVDFPMY
;
A
#
# COMPACT_ATOMS: atom_id res chain seq x y z
N ARG A 1 12.05 17.00 -41.10
CA ARG A 1 10.70 17.15 -40.57
C ARG A 1 10.56 16.28 -39.31
N PHE A 2 9.91 16.82 -38.29
CA PHE A 2 9.56 16.12 -37.10
C PHE A 2 8.04 15.93 -37.10
N TYR A 3 7.57 14.77 -36.70
CA TYR A 3 6.16 14.46 -36.54
C TYR A 3 5.83 14.42 -35.04
N ALA A 4 4.78 15.13 -34.65
CA ALA A 4 4.24 14.99 -33.31
C ALA A 4 3.45 13.69 -33.23
N LEU A 5 3.82 12.82 -32.28
CA LEU A 5 3.04 11.64 -31.94
C LEU A 5 1.98 12.00 -30.90
N PRO A 6 0.81 11.34 -30.89
CA PRO A 6 -0.25 11.64 -29.95
C PRO A 6 0.16 11.25 -28.53
N GLN A 7 0.12 12.21 -27.61
CA GLN A 7 0.40 11.98 -26.20
C GLN A 7 -0.79 11.38 -25.46
N ALA A 8 -1.99 11.78 -25.85
CA ALA A 8 -3.27 11.32 -25.29
C ALA A 8 -4.42 11.63 -26.27
N PRO A 9 -5.54 10.85 -26.25
CA PRO A 9 -6.69 11.03 -27.13
C PRO A 9 -7.66 12.12 -26.66
N GLN A 10 -7.16 13.22 -26.09
CA GLN A 10 -7.97 14.23 -25.41
C GLN A 10 -8.84 15.09 -26.34
N GLN A 11 -8.31 15.53 -27.48
CA GLN A 11 -9.01 16.50 -28.30
C GLN A 11 -10.27 15.94 -28.94
N PHE A 12 -10.21 14.73 -29.51
CA PHE A 12 -11.35 14.12 -30.18
C PHE A 12 -12.48 13.79 -29.20
N LYS A 13 -12.15 13.21 -28.02
CA LYS A 13 -13.17 12.91 -27.02
C LYS A 13 -13.89 14.18 -26.53
N GLN A 14 -13.16 15.26 -26.31
CA GLN A 14 -13.74 16.52 -25.91
C GLN A 14 -14.70 17.09 -26.97
N LEU A 15 -14.31 17.06 -28.25
CA LEU A 15 -15.18 17.47 -29.35
C LEU A 15 -16.45 16.60 -29.44
N LEU A 16 -16.32 15.30 -29.32
CA LEU A 16 -17.45 14.38 -29.34
C LEU A 16 -18.41 14.65 -28.18
N MET A 17 -17.93 14.77 -26.98
CA MET A 17 -18.75 15.04 -25.80
C MET A 17 -19.46 16.39 -25.90
N THR A 18 -18.78 17.45 -26.37
CA THR A 18 -19.41 18.77 -26.59
C THR A 18 -20.41 18.77 -27.74
N SER A 19 -20.31 17.82 -28.67
CA SER A 19 -21.26 17.63 -29.75
C SER A 19 -22.52 16.83 -29.35
N GLY A 20 -22.62 16.42 -28.07
CA GLY A 20 -23.81 15.75 -27.54
C GLY A 20 -23.75 14.23 -27.52
N PHE A 21 -22.56 13.62 -27.66
CA PHE A 21 -22.42 12.19 -27.42
C PHE A 21 -22.44 11.91 -25.90
N ASP A 22 -23.25 10.97 -25.46
CA ASP A 22 -23.41 10.64 -24.05
C ASP A 22 -22.32 9.71 -23.52
N ARG A 23 -21.81 8.82 -24.39
CA ARG A 23 -20.79 7.83 -24.03
C ARG A 23 -19.82 7.64 -25.17
N TYR A 24 -18.56 7.54 -24.81
CA TYR A 24 -17.47 7.37 -25.76
C TYR A 24 -16.40 6.45 -25.18
N PHE A 25 -15.80 5.63 -25.99
CA PHE A 25 -14.54 4.97 -25.68
C PHE A 25 -13.70 4.73 -26.90
N GLN A 26 -12.40 4.64 -26.72
CA GLN A 26 -11.47 4.17 -27.72
C GLN A 26 -10.27 3.47 -27.08
N ILE A 27 -9.58 2.64 -27.87
CA ILE A 27 -8.27 2.12 -27.54
C ILE A 27 -7.27 2.87 -28.40
N ALA A 28 -6.51 3.78 -27.80
CA ALA A 28 -5.65 4.73 -28.48
C ALA A 28 -4.17 4.48 -28.22
N PRO A 29 -3.31 4.48 -29.26
CA PRO A 29 -1.86 4.51 -29.06
C PRO A 29 -1.45 5.87 -28.50
N CYS A 30 -0.64 5.85 -27.44
CA CYS A 30 -0.12 7.02 -26.75
C CYS A 30 1.40 6.96 -26.69
N PHE A 31 2.05 8.14 -26.83
CA PHE A 31 3.50 8.26 -26.82
C PHE A 31 3.88 9.36 -25.83
N ARG A 32 4.74 9.04 -24.88
CA ARG A 32 5.23 9.99 -23.88
C ARG A 32 6.73 9.89 -23.76
N ASP A 33 7.41 11.02 -23.87
CA ASP A 33 8.85 11.15 -23.65
C ASP A 33 9.08 11.37 -22.14
N GLU A 34 8.95 10.29 -21.39
CA GLU A 34 9.17 10.24 -19.96
C GLU A 34 10.22 9.16 -19.66
N ASP A 35 10.89 9.27 -18.51
CA ASP A 35 11.82 8.25 -18.07
C ASP A 35 11.13 6.88 -18.06
N ALA A 36 11.51 6.04 -19.00
CA ALA A 36 10.91 4.72 -19.17
C ALA A 36 11.12 3.88 -17.91
N ARG A 37 10.03 3.62 -17.21
CA ARG A 37 9.99 2.64 -16.12
C ARG A 37 9.38 1.39 -16.69
N GLY A 38 10.19 0.35 -16.87
CA GLY A 38 9.79 -0.89 -17.53
C GLY A 38 8.55 -1.58 -16.95
N ASP A 39 8.17 -1.23 -15.73
CA ASP A 39 7.00 -1.75 -15.02
C ASP A 39 5.75 -0.86 -15.10
N ARG A 40 5.85 0.43 -15.54
CA ARG A 40 4.73 1.38 -15.42
C ARG A 40 4.53 2.34 -16.59
N SER A 41 5.57 2.74 -17.28
CA SER A 41 5.53 3.80 -18.28
C SER A 41 6.48 3.47 -19.44
N PRO A 42 6.11 2.52 -20.31
CA PRO A 42 6.78 2.43 -21.59
C PRO A 42 6.50 3.72 -22.36
N GLY A 43 7.47 4.23 -23.10
CA GLY A 43 7.29 5.44 -23.92
C GLY A 43 6.16 5.34 -24.94
N GLU A 44 5.76 4.11 -25.28
CA GLU A 44 4.64 3.76 -26.15
C GLU A 44 3.71 2.79 -25.43
N PHE A 45 2.42 3.09 -25.40
CA PHE A 45 1.39 2.25 -24.78
C PHE A 45 0.01 2.51 -25.39
N TYR A 46 -0.93 1.58 -25.16
CA TYR A 46 -2.33 1.77 -25.51
C TYR A 46 -3.14 2.18 -24.29
N GLN A 47 -3.99 3.17 -24.46
CA GLN A 47 -4.90 3.66 -23.43
C GLN A 47 -6.34 3.25 -23.81
N LEU A 48 -7.02 2.52 -22.91
CA LEU A 48 -8.46 2.43 -22.94
C LEU A 48 -9.00 3.73 -22.33
N ASP A 49 -9.50 4.60 -23.20
CA ASP A 49 -10.01 5.91 -22.84
C ASP A 49 -11.53 5.92 -22.91
N MET A 50 -12.18 6.37 -21.84
CA MET A 50 -13.65 6.38 -21.72
C MET A 50 -14.12 7.74 -21.20
N GLU A 51 -15.23 8.22 -21.76
CA GLU A 51 -15.93 9.42 -21.30
C GLU A 51 -17.43 9.16 -21.18
N MET A 52 -18.05 9.70 -20.15
CA MET A 52 -19.47 9.60 -19.90
C MET A 52 -20.04 10.97 -19.53
N ALA A 53 -21.10 11.41 -20.22
CA ALA A 53 -21.84 12.60 -19.87
C ALA A 53 -22.76 12.34 -18.68
N PHE A 54 -23.00 13.36 -17.84
CA PHE A 54 -23.92 13.34 -16.70
C PHE A 54 -23.62 12.22 -15.67
N ALA A 55 -22.39 11.70 -15.66
CA ALA A 55 -21.98 10.62 -14.80
C ALA A 55 -21.48 11.14 -13.44
N SER A 56 -21.84 10.42 -12.39
CA SER A 56 -21.28 10.54 -11.06
C SER A 56 -20.02 9.68 -10.90
N GLN A 57 -19.31 9.80 -9.80
CA GLN A 57 -18.20 8.90 -9.45
C GLN A 57 -18.66 7.43 -9.40
N GLU A 58 -19.85 7.17 -8.90
CA GLU A 58 -20.41 5.82 -8.80
C GLU A 58 -20.64 5.18 -10.17
N ASP A 59 -21.07 5.96 -11.14
CA ASP A 59 -21.27 5.47 -12.52
C ASP A 59 -19.93 5.07 -13.14
N VAL A 60 -18.85 5.82 -12.87
CA VAL A 60 -17.49 5.47 -13.32
C VAL A 60 -17.01 4.19 -12.64
N PHE A 61 -17.22 4.06 -11.34
CA PHE A 61 -16.84 2.86 -10.59
C PHE A 61 -17.58 1.63 -11.14
N ALA A 62 -18.88 1.73 -11.36
CA ALA A 62 -19.67 0.63 -11.91
C ALA A 62 -19.15 0.15 -13.27
N VAL A 63 -18.83 1.06 -14.19
CA VAL A 63 -18.24 0.69 -15.49
C VAL A 63 -16.89 0.01 -15.34
N CYS A 64 -16.02 0.49 -14.46
CA CYS A 64 -14.72 -0.13 -14.21
C CYS A 64 -14.87 -1.52 -13.58
N GLU A 65 -15.82 -1.68 -12.66
CA GLU A 65 -16.13 -2.95 -12.01
C GLU A 65 -16.76 -3.99 -12.95
N ASP A 66 -17.46 -3.53 -13.98
CA ASP A 66 -17.98 -4.40 -15.05
C ASP A 66 -16.89 -4.81 -16.05
N VAL A 67 -15.88 -3.95 -16.28
CA VAL A 67 -14.86 -4.18 -17.32
C VAL A 67 -13.65 -4.95 -16.79
N LEU A 68 -13.14 -4.59 -15.62
CA LEU A 68 -11.87 -5.14 -15.14
C LEU A 68 -11.95 -6.63 -14.77
N PRO A 69 -12.91 -7.13 -13.97
CA PRO A 69 -12.93 -8.53 -13.56
C PRO A 69 -12.98 -9.51 -14.73
N PRO A 70 -13.83 -9.32 -15.77
CA PRO A 70 -13.86 -10.21 -16.93
C PRO A 70 -12.53 -10.26 -17.71
N ILE A 71 -11.82 -9.13 -17.77
CA ILE A 71 -10.50 -9.09 -18.43
C ILE A 71 -9.50 -9.94 -17.66
N PHE A 72 -9.42 -9.74 -16.32
CA PHE A 72 -8.52 -10.52 -15.47
C PHE A 72 -8.92 -11.99 -15.40
N ALA A 73 -10.20 -12.32 -15.37
CA ALA A 73 -10.68 -13.70 -15.43
C ALA A 73 -10.30 -14.40 -16.73
N LYS A 74 -10.30 -13.67 -17.86
CA LYS A 74 -10.00 -14.24 -19.18
C LYS A 74 -8.51 -14.34 -19.47
N PHE A 75 -7.72 -13.35 -19.07
CA PHE A 75 -6.32 -13.21 -19.47
C PHE A 75 -5.34 -13.33 -18.31
N GLY A 76 -5.82 -13.27 -17.07
CA GLY A 76 -5.01 -13.46 -15.87
C GLY A 76 -4.67 -14.91 -15.61
N THR A 77 -3.72 -15.13 -14.74
CA THR A 77 -3.24 -16.46 -14.30
C THR A 77 -3.78 -16.87 -12.95
N TYR A 78 -4.32 -15.93 -12.19
CA TYR A 78 -4.78 -16.13 -10.81
C TYR A 78 -6.25 -15.78 -10.67
N ASP A 79 -6.88 -16.30 -9.62
CA ASP A 79 -8.25 -15.97 -9.27
C ASP A 79 -8.41 -14.54 -8.75
N ILE A 80 -9.60 -13.98 -8.92
CA ILE A 80 -9.96 -12.67 -8.40
C ILE A 80 -10.63 -12.85 -7.05
N ALA A 81 -9.97 -12.35 -5.99
CA ALA A 81 -10.49 -12.41 -4.63
C ALA A 81 -11.58 -11.36 -4.36
N SER A 82 -11.51 -10.22 -5.06
CA SER A 82 -12.47 -9.12 -4.91
C SER A 82 -13.69 -9.32 -5.82
N GLN A 83 -14.88 -9.13 -5.27
CA GLN A 83 -16.12 -9.11 -6.04
C GLN A 83 -16.68 -7.68 -6.06
N PRO A 84 -17.30 -7.23 -7.18
CA PRO A 84 -18.03 -5.98 -7.21
C PRO A 84 -19.22 -5.96 -6.21
N PRO A 85 -19.47 -4.83 -5.55
CA PRO A 85 -18.70 -3.58 -5.58
C PRO A 85 -17.38 -3.72 -4.82
N PHE A 86 -16.29 -3.22 -5.42
CA PHE A 86 -14.96 -3.30 -4.79
C PHE A 86 -14.90 -2.52 -3.49
N ARG A 87 -14.08 -3.01 -2.55
CA ARG A 87 -13.83 -2.35 -1.27
C ARG A 87 -13.35 -0.92 -1.47
N ARG A 88 -13.95 0.02 -0.75
CA ARG A 88 -13.57 1.43 -0.73
C ARG A 88 -12.76 1.71 0.51
N ILE A 89 -11.60 2.31 0.33
CA ILE A 89 -10.70 2.70 1.40
C ILE A 89 -10.45 4.19 1.23
N LYS A 90 -10.72 4.97 2.27
CA LYS A 90 -10.41 6.41 2.23
C LYS A 90 -8.91 6.62 2.18
N TYR A 91 -8.47 7.66 1.47
CA TYR A 91 -7.06 7.99 1.33
C TYR A 91 -6.33 8.08 2.68
N LEU A 92 -6.91 8.78 3.66
CA LEU A 92 -6.30 8.91 4.98
C LEU A 92 -6.25 7.57 5.74
N ASP A 93 -7.27 6.72 5.60
CA ASP A 93 -7.28 5.38 6.19
C ASP A 93 -6.23 4.48 5.51
N ALA A 94 -6.07 4.61 4.20
CA ALA A 94 -5.03 3.87 3.48
C ALA A 94 -3.62 4.25 3.97
N LEU A 95 -3.36 5.54 4.20
CA LEU A 95 -2.10 6.01 4.77
C LEU A 95 -1.92 5.59 6.24
N GLU A 96 -3.01 5.59 7.01
CA GLU A 96 -2.95 5.20 8.43
C GLU A 96 -2.71 3.70 8.58
N ILE A 97 -3.43 2.86 7.85
CA ILE A 97 -3.44 1.40 8.00
C ILE A 97 -2.30 0.73 7.19
N TYR A 98 -2.05 1.20 5.97
CA TYR A 98 -1.11 0.54 5.07
C TYR A 98 0.16 1.36 4.79
N GLY A 99 0.22 2.61 5.26
CA GLY A 99 1.34 3.51 5.01
C GLY A 99 1.49 3.91 3.53
N SER A 100 0.46 3.71 2.71
CA SER A 100 0.48 3.94 1.27
C SER A 100 -0.91 4.20 0.72
N ASP A 101 -1.00 5.07 -0.29
CA ASP A 101 -2.19 5.25 -1.12
C ASP A 101 -2.37 4.13 -2.17
N LYS A 102 -1.48 3.17 -2.20
CA LYS A 102 -1.47 2.00 -3.10
C LYS A 102 -1.20 0.73 -2.30
N PRO A 103 -2.12 0.35 -1.40
CA PRO A 103 -1.94 -0.85 -0.59
C PRO A 103 -1.93 -2.10 -1.47
N ASP A 104 -1.07 -3.05 -1.13
CA ASP A 104 -1.13 -4.40 -1.69
C ASP A 104 -1.96 -5.27 -0.76
N LEU A 105 -3.25 -5.44 -1.09
CA LEU A 105 -4.20 -6.16 -0.25
C LEU A 105 -3.98 -7.69 -0.21
N ARG A 106 -3.03 -8.19 -0.99
CA ARG A 106 -2.58 -9.58 -0.90
C ARG A 106 -1.75 -9.83 0.36
N ILE A 107 -1.26 -8.75 0.98
CA ILE A 107 -0.53 -8.77 2.25
C ILE A 107 -1.51 -8.54 3.38
N ASP A 108 -1.55 -9.44 4.35
CA ASP A 108 -2.45 -9.38 5.51
C ASP A 108 -1.95 -8.47 6.65
N LEU A 109 -0.77 -7.84 6.48
CA LEU A 109 -0.18 -6.96 7.48
C LEU A 109 -0.80 -5.56 7.43
N THR A 110 -1.04 -5.01 8.61
CA THR A 110 -1.52 -3.64 8.81
C THR A 110 -0.72 -2.92 9.91
N ALA A 111 -0.72 -1.61 9.85
CA ALA A 111 -0.13 -0.78 10.88
C ALA A 111 -1.13 -0.44 11.96
N THR A 112 -0.65 -0.36 13.19
CA THR A 112 -1.38 0.17 14.33
C THR A 112 -0.66 1.39 14.87
N ASN A 113 -1.38 2.48 15.08
CA ASN A 113 -0.84 3.67 15.73
C ASN A 113 -0.71 3.40 17.24
N VAL A 114 0.50 3.47 17.74
CA VAL A 114 0.85 3.24 19.15
C VAL A 114 1.49 4.46 19.79
N SER A 115 1.33 5.65 19.21
CA SER A 115 1.95 6.90 19.67
C SER A 115 1.63 7.19 21.14
N SER A 116 0.37 6.99 21.56
CA SER A 116 -0.07 7.23 22.93
C SER A 116 0.69 6.38 23.97
N LEU A 117 1.22 5.24 23.59
CA LEU A 117 2.01 4.39 24.48
C LEU A 117 3.41 4.96 24.75
N PHE A 118 3.84 5.94 23.98
CA PHE A 118 5.19 6.52 24.06
C PHE A 118 5.20 7.98 24.47
N GLU A 119 4.06 8.54 24.88
CA GLU A 119 3.98 9.88 25.47
C GLU A 119 4.80 9.92 26.78
N GLY A 120 5.71 10.89 26.88
CA GLY A 120 6.60 11.03 28.06
C GLY A 120 7.57 9.86 28.26
N SER A 121 7.81 9.03 27.25
CA SER A 121 8.74 7.90 27.34
C SER A 121 10.18 8.37 27.53
N SER A 122 10.94 7.67 28.35
CA SER A 122 12.40 7.89 28.48
C SER A 122 13.19 7.47 27.24
N PHE A 123 12.55 6.77 26.30
CA PHE A 123 13.16 6.41 25.03
C PHE A 123 12.89 7.51 23.99
N GLU A 124 13.73 8.53 23.98
CA GLU A 124 13.62 9.75 23.16
C GLU A 124 13.33 9.51 21.69
N VAL A 125 13.73 8.36 21.18
CA VAL A 125 13.54 8.00 19.76
C VAL A 125 12.06 7.83 19.40
N LEU A 126 11.25 7.31 20.34
CA LEU A 126 9.81 7.11 20.18
C LEU A 126 8.98 8.16 20.95
N ALA A 127 9.59 8.85 21.92
CA ALA A 127 8.91 9.79 22.79
C ALA A 127 8.25 10.92 22.00
N ASP A 128 6.97 11.18 22.30
CA ASP A 128 6.20 12.32 21.80
C ASP A 128 6.20 12.45 20.26
N LYS A 129 6.31 11.32 19.56
CA LYS A 129 6.29 11.24 18.09
C LYS A 129 5.13 10.41 17.61
N THR A 130 4.81 10.55 16.33
CA THR A 130 3.97 9.55 15.65
C THR A 130 4.72 8.23 15.61
N VAL A 131 4.15 7.20 16.22
CA VAL A 131 4.72 5.84 16.25
C VAL A 131 3.72 4.85 15.68
N LYS A 132 4.12 4.18 14.62
CA LYS A 132 3.35 3.12 13.98
C LYS A 132 4.08 1.79 14.11
N ALA A 133 3.34 0.75 14.46
CA ALA A 133 3.87 -0.59 14.62
C ALA A 133 3.15 -1.57 13.69
N VAL A 134 3.89 -2.51 13.15
CA VAL A 134 3.37 -3.64 12.36
C VAL A 134 3.73 -4.92 13.09
N ALA A 135 2.74 -5.68 13.50
CA ALA A 135 2.91 -6.99 14.13
C ALA A 135 2.87 -8.08 13.06
N ILE A 136 3.88 -8.94 13.05
CA ILE A 136 4.11 -9.99 12.07
C ILE A 136 4.16 -11.31 12.82
N SER A 137 3.06 -12.03 12.79
CA SER A 137 2.92 -13.32 13.49
C SER A 137 3.78 -14.42 12.85
N ASN A 138 4.04 -15.47 13.60
CA ASN A 138 4.76 -16.66 13.10
C ASN A 138 6.09 -16.35 12.39
N CYS A 139 6.79 -15.30 12.81
CA CYS A 139 8.01 -14.84 12.17
C CYS A 139 9.20 -15.74 12.54
N ALA A 140 9.64 -16.55 11.59
CA ALA A 140 10.81 -17.43 11.74
C ALA A 140 12.15 -16.76 11.37
N LEU A 141 12.14 -15.49 10.99
CA LEU A 141 13.36 -14.77 10.60
C LEU A 141 14.36 -14.69 11.76
N THR A 142 15.63 -14.93 11.43
CA THR A 142 16.74 -14.69 12.33
C THR A 142 17.03 -13.21 12.51
N ARG A 143 17.69 -12.84 13.61
CA ARG A 143 18.10 -11.45 13.85
C ARG A 143 18.82 -10.81 12.67
N LYS A 144 19.76 -11.55 12.06
CA LYS A 144 20.52 -11.06 10.89
C LYS A 144 19.64 -10.76 9.68
N GLN A 145 18.62 -11.59 9.45
CA GLN A 145 17.65 -11.36 8.37
C GLN A 145 16.75 -10.15 8.67
N ILE A 146 16.28 -10.02 9.91
CA ILE A 146 15.47 -8.87 10.34
C ILE A 146 16.27 -7.58 10.17
N ASP A 147 17.50 -7.53 10.71
CA ASP A 147 18.36 -6.34 10.63
C ASP A 147 18.65 -5.96 9.16
N LYS A 148 18.85 -6.94 8.28
CA LYS A 148 19.06 -6.70 6.84
C LYS A 148 17.80 -6.10 6.19
N LEU A 149 16.64 -6.75 6.34
CA LEU A 149 15.38 -6.26 5.76
C LEU A 149 15.03 -4.86 6.28
N LEU A 150 15.24 -4.63 7.56
CA LEU A 150 15.00 -3.31 8.15
C LEU A 150 15.93 -2.25 7.55
N THR A 151 17.21 -2.55 7.39
CA THR A 151 18.17 -1.63 6.75
C THR A 151 17.76 -1.31 5.31
N ASP A 152 17.33 -2.30 4.54
CA ASP A 152 16.84 -2.10 3.17
C ASP A 152 15.60 -1.16 3.16
N CYS A 153 14.68 -1.34 4.12
CA CYS A 153 13.52 -0.46 4.30
C CYS A 153 13.93 0.97 4.69
N GLU A 154 14.89 1.13 5.59
CA GLU A 154 15.41 2.43 6.04
C GLU A 154 16.02 3.22 4.88
N VAL A 155 16.79 2.56 4.03
CA VAL A 155 17.39 3.18 2.83
C VAL A 155 16.29 3.64 1.86
N GLN A 156 15.30 2.79 1.61
CA GLN A 156 14.21 3.11 0.69
C GLN A 156 13.31 4.24 1.20
N ALA A 157 13.01 4.25 2.49
CA ALA A 157 12.16 5.28 3.10
C ALA A 157 12.90 6.57 3.46
N GLY A 158 14.22 6.51 3.63
CA GLY A 158 15.03 7.60 4.17
C GLY A 158 14.74 7.86 5.65
N ALA A 159 14.43 6.82 6.41
CA ALA A 159 14.02 6.92 7.82
C ALA A 159 14.49 5.72 8.62
N LYS A 160 14.68 5.91 9.95
CA LYS A 160 15.08 4.84 10.86
C LYS A 160 13.89 4.03 11.35
N GLY A 161 14.03 2.71 11.32
CA GLY A 161 13.10 1.76 11.87
C GLY A 161 13.65 1.04 13.11
N TYR A 162 12.75 0.43 13.85
CA TYR A 162 13.10 -0.32 15.07
C TYR A 162 12.33 -1.62 15.08
N TRP A 163 12.78 -2.58 15.88
CA TRP A 163 12.07 -3.84 16.03
C TRP A 163 12.27 -4.46 17.41
N PHE A 164 11.33 -5.29 17.80
CA PHE A 164 11.45 -6.27 18.87
C PHE A 164 10.66 -7.51 18.52
N LYS A 165 10.88 -8.60 19.21
CA LYS A 165 10.17 -9.86 19.00
C LYS A 165 9.59 -10.34 20.34
N MET A 166 8.37 -10.86 20.32
CA MET A 166 7.87 -11.69 21.40
C MET A 166 8.32 -13.13 21.10
N ASP A 167 9.09 -13.71 22.00
CA ASP A 167 9.60 -15.08 21.84
C ASP A 167 8.52 -16.15 22.11
N GLU A 168 8.91 -17.39 22.04
CA GLU A 168 8.01 -18.54 22.28
C GLU A 168 7.47 -18.62 23.72
N ASN A 169 8.18 -18.02 24.69
CA ASN A 169 7.77 -17.93 26.09
C ASN A 169 6.92 -16.70 26.38
N GLY A 170 6.63 -15.87 25.37
CA GLY A 170 5.90 -14.62 25.52
C GLY A 170 6.75 -13.47 26.08
N GLU A 171 8.07 -13.58 26.11
CA GLU A 171 8.95 -12.50 26.56
C GLU A 171 9.42 -11.62 25.38
N LEU A 172 9.62 -10.31 25.65
CA LEU A 172 10.12 -9.39 24.64
C LEU A 172 11.63 -9.50 24.52
N ALA A 173 12.14 -9.71 23.33
CA ALA A 173 13.55 -9.92 23.05
C ALA A 173 14.02 -9.20 21.78
N GLY A 174 15.32 -8.94 21.69
CA GLY A 174 15.97 -8.34 20.52
C GLY A 174 15.71 -6.85 20.35
N GLY A 175 16.38 -6.23 19.38
CA GLY A 175 16.19 -4.84 18.99
C GLY A 175 16.03 -3.86 20.15
N VAL A 176 14.87 -3.21 20.20
CA VAL A 176 14.53 -2.21 21.24
C VAL A 176 13.72 -2.80 22.42
N ALA A 177 13.63 -4.13 22.56
CA ALA A 177 12.84 -4.81 23.59
C ALA A 177 13.04 -4.22 24.99
N LYS A 178 14.28 -3.97 25.40
CA LYS A 178 14.60 -3.40 26.72
C LYS A 178 13.96 -2.04 27.02
N PHE A 179 13.66 -1.26 25.99
CA PHE A 179 13.06 0.06 26.13
C PHE A 179 11.53 0.02 26.14
N VAL A 180 10.94 -1.07 25.64
CA VAL A 180 9.49 -1.24 25.55
C VAL A 180 8.97 -2.26 26.56
N GLN A 181 9.84 -2.92 27.32
CA GLN A 181 9.50 -3.96 28.30
C GLN A 181 8.47 -3.49 29.33
N GLY A 182 8.58 -2.26 29.81
CA GLY A 182 7.65 -1.69 30.79
C GLY A 182 6.23 -1.47 30.25
N ARG A 183 6.02 -1.65 28.95
CA ARG A 183 4.72 -1.52 28.27
C ARG A 183 4.29 -2.80 27.55
N LYS A 184 4.83 -3.93 27.97
CA LYS A 184 4.59 -5.23 27.34
C LYS A 184 3.10 -5.55 27.26
N ASP A 185 2.36 -5.38 28.35
CA ASP A 185 0.94 -5.72 28.42
C ASP A 185 0.10 -4.82 27.50
N GLU A 186 0.35 -3.51 27.53
CA GLU A 186 -0.32 -2.52 26.66
C GLU A 186 -0.04 -2.79 25.18
N LEU A 187 1.22 -3.11 24.83
CA LEU A 187 1.60 -3.46 23.47
C LEU A 187 0.98 -4.80 23.04
N THR A 188 0.91 -5.77 23.94
CA THR A 188 0.28 -7.06 23.67
C THR A 188 -1.20 -6.89 23.37
N GLU A 189 -1.92 -6.13 24.17
CA GLU A 189 -3.33 -5.84 23.95
C GLU A 189 -3.55 -5.06 22.64
N ARG A 190 -2.78 -3.97 22.44
CA ARG A 190 -2.96 -3.07 21.30
C ARG A 190 -2.61 -3.68 19.95
N LEU A 191 -1.60 -4.54 19.91
CA LEU A 191 -1.08 -5.17 18.69
C LEU A 191 -1.51 -6.63 18.54
N GLY A 192 -2.22 -7.20 19.50
CA GLY A 192 -2.62 -8.61 19.49
C GLY A 192 -1.42 -9.56 19.48
N LEU A 193 -0.37 -9.25 20.26
CA LEU A 193 0.86 -10.05 20.21
C LEU A 193 0.65 -11.47 20.72
N THR A 194 1.20 -12.40 19.97
CA THR A 194 1.26 -13.83 20.30
C THR A 194 2.72 -14.30 20.27
N PRO A 195 3.06 -15.45 20.86
CA PRO A 195 4.38 -16.02 20.75
C PRO A 195 4.90 -16.06 19.30
N ASN A 196 6.19 -15.81 19.12
CA ASN A 196 6.85 -15.71 17.80
C ASN A 196 6.38 -14.55 16.90
N THR A 197 5.82 -13.47 17.47
CA THR A 197 5.48 -12.25 16.74
C THR A 197 6.68 -11.31 16.70
N LEU A 198 7.07 -10.90 15.49
CA LEU A 198 8.00 -9.77 15.26
C LEU A 198 7.18 -8.48 15.18
N VAL A 199 7.60 -7.45 15.88
CA VAL A 199 7.05 -6.09 15.75
C VAL A 199 8.10 -5.20 15.12
N VAL A 200 7.76 -4.57 14.00
CA VAL A 200 8.58 -3.54 13.37
C VAL A 200 7.92 -2.16 13.58
N ILE A 201 8.73 -1.16 13.88
CA ILE A 201 8.27 0.16 14.33
C ILE A 201 8.83 1.24 13.41
N ALA A 202 7.97 2.16 13.01
CA ALA A 202 8.30 3.40 12.34
C ALA A 202 7.95 4.58 13.26
N ALA A 203 8.84 5.57 13.38
CA ALA A 203 8.62 6.73 14.25
C ALA A 203 8.99 8.05 13.58
N GLY A 204 8.29 9.12 13.99
CA GLY A 204 8.55 10.50 13.56
C GLY A 204 7.85 10.89 12.26
N ALA A 205 8.29 11.97 11.64
CA ALA A 205 7.64 12.57 10.45
C ALA A 205 7.51 11.61 9.26
N SER A 206 8.44 10.67 9.11
CA SER A 206 8.44 9.70 8.02
C SER A 206 7.79 8.35 8.40
N ALA A 207 7.12 8.27 9.56
CA ALA A 207 6.53 7.02 10.05
C ALA A 207 5.59 6.38 9.03
N THR A 208 4.70 7.15 8.42
CA THR A 208 3.76 6.62 7.40
C THR A 208 4.48 6.02 6.19
N LYS A 209 5.44 6.75 5.62
CA LYS A 209 6.22 6.26 4.46
C LYS A 209 7.00 4.98 4.79
N LEU A 210 7.69 4.98 5.93
CA LEU A 210 8.45 3.81 6.36
C LEU A 210 7.52 2.61 6.62
N THR A 211 6.37 2.83 7.24
CA THR A 211 5.36 1.79 7.48
C THR A 211 4.95 1.07 6.20
N GLY A 212 4.65 1.82 5.13
CA GLY A 212 4.30 1.21 3.84
C GLY A 212 5.42 0.33 3.27
N VAL A 213 6.67 0.78 3.40
CA VAL A 213 7.84 -0.02 2.99
C VAL A 213 7.99 -1.27 3.86
N LEU A 214 7.81 -1.14 5.18
CA LEU A 214 7.88 -2.27 6.12
C LEU A 214 6.81 -3.33 5.81
N ILE A 215 5.56 -2.93 5.65
CA ILE A 215 4.46 -3.85 5.31
C ILE A 215 4.78 -4.62 4.03
N LYS A 216 5.15 -3.92 2.96
CA LYS A 216 5.47 -4.54 1.67
C LYS A 216 6.67 -5.48 1.77
N THR A 217 7.74 -5.05 2.43
CA THR A 217 8.98 -5.82 2.49
C THR A 217 8.82 -7.05 3.38
N PHE A 218 8.29 -6.89 4.59
CA PHE A 218 8.14 -8.01 5.50
C PHE A 218 7.02 -8.96 5.06
N GLY A 219 5.90 -8.44 4.53
CA GLY A 219 4.83 -9.26 3.97
C GLY A 219 5.31 -10.17 2.85
N ALA A 220 6.19 -9.68 1.97
CA ALA A 220 6.77 -10.48 0.88
C ALA A 220 7.83 -11.50 1.32
N ASN A 221 8.48 -11.29 2.48
CA ASN A 221 9.62 -12.09 2.96
C ASN A 221 9.32 -12.99 4.16
N VAL A 222 8.19 -12.81 4.83
CA VAL A 222 7.74 -13.69 5.90
C VAL A 222 6.65 -14.60 5.34
N GLU A 223 6.84 -15.91 5.49
CA GLU A 223 5.90 -16.90 4.97
C GLU A 223 4.50 -16.74 5.62
N GLY A 224 3.47 -16.91 4.83
CA GLY A 224 2.08 -16.86 5.27
C GLY A 224 1.44 -15.46 5.24
N HIS A 225 2.20 -14.38 5.02
CA HIS A 225 1.69 -13.01 5.05
C HIS A 225 1.39 -12.40 3.68
N MET A 226 1.65 -13.11 2.59
CA MET A 226 1.33 -12.65 1.23
C MET A 226 0.78 -13.80 0.39
N ASP A 227 -0.44 -13.66 -0.07
CA ASP A 227 -1.01 -14.54 -1.09
C ASP A 227 -0.62 -14.04 -2.49
N LYS A 228 0.30 -14.74 -3.14
CA LYS A 228 0.85 -14.35 -4.44
C LYS A 228 -0.01 -14.80 -5.62
N GLU A 229 -0.97 -15.67 -5.39
CA GLU A 229 -1.75 -16.34 -6.43
C GLU A 229 -3.17 -15.80 -6.56
N ARG A 230 -3.37 -14.52 -6.23
CA ARG A 230 -4.66 -13.85 -6.40
C ARG A 230 -4.53 -12.42 -6.91
N TYR A 231 -5.59 -11.95 -7.56
CA TYR A 231 -5.81 -10.54 -7.84
C TYR A 231 -6.78 -9.96 -6.81
N GLU A 232 -6.52 -8.75 -6.34
CA GLU A 232 -7.40 -8.06 -5.42
C GLU A 232 -7.54 -6.59 -5.82
N PHE A 233 -8.78 -6.13 -5.96
CA PHE A 233 -9.13 -4.78 -6.37
C PHE A 233 -9.71 -3.99 -5.21
N CYS A 234 -9.37 -2.72 -5.14
CA CYS A 234 -10.01 -1.77 -4.25
C CYS A 234 -10.02 -0.37 -4.88
N TRP A 235 -10.88 0.47 -4.36
CA TRP A 235 -10.88 1.89 -4.65
C TRP A 235 -10.24 2.65 -3.49
N ILE A 236 -9.28 3.52 -3.80
CA ILE A 236 -8.84 4.54 -2.85
C ILE A 236 -9.62 5.80 -3.18
N VAL A 237 -10.40 6.27 -2.21
CA VAL A 237 -11.35 7.39 -2.37
C VAL A 237 -11.00 8.55 -1.45
N ASP A 238 -11.68 9.68 -1.63
CA ASP A 238 -11.52 10.88 -0.79
C ASP A 238 -10.07 11.41 -0.75
N PHE A 239 -9.39 11.43 -1.91
CA PHE A 239 -8.10 12.10 -2.03
C PHE A 239 -8.26 13.59 -1.73
N PRO A 240 -7.32 14.20 -0.97
CA PRO A 240 -7.34 15.64 -0.77
C PRO A 240 -7.07 16.35 -2.10
N MET A 241 -7.72 17.50 -2.29
CA MET A 241 -7.53 18.30 -3.49
C MET A 241 -6.22 19.10 -3.45
N TYR A 242 -5.75 19.41 -2.22
CA TYR A 242 -4.53 20.19 -1.95
C TYR A 242 -3.72 19.54 -0.83
#